data_8edc065c6abfc6c69f5fe5b6bea8b8c5
#
_entry.id   8edc065c6abfc6c69f5fe5b6bea8b8c5
#
_cell.length_a   1.000
_cell.length_b   1.000
_cell.length_c   1.000
_cell.angle_alpha   90.00
_cell.angle_beta   90.00
_cell.angle_gamma   90.00
#
_symmetry.space_group_name_H-M   'P 1'
#
loop_
_entity.id
_entity.type
_entity.pdbx_description
1 polymer ?
#
loop_
_entity_poly.entity_id
_entity_poly.type
_entity_poly.pdbx_seq_one_letter_code
_entity_poly.pdbx_strand_id
1 'polypeptide(L)'
;MSIAPVVRTVDVKASPPRAFELFTSRMGRWWPVGKTPGRNPHDDVVVEPFAGGRWFERDAEGVETQWGQVLSWEPPGRLLLGWQLNSRWTYDPDLMTEVEITFAPLDRGGTRMRLEHRQLERFGADAERVADAVGSGWPARLGEFVAYVDTQPA
;
A
#
# COMPACT_ATOMS: atom_id res chain seq x y z
N MET A 1 -14.32 -7.74 -19.62
CA MET A 1 -13.51 -6.57 -20.00
C MET A 1 -12.31 -6.52 -19.06
N SER A 2 -11.12 -6.38 -19.60
CA SER A 2 -9.93 -6.23 -18.77
C SER A 2 -9.57 -4.76 -18.61
N ILE A 3 -9.01 -4.44 -17.45
CA ILE A 3 -8.52 -3.09 -17.14
C ILE A 3 -7.01 -3.23 -16.93
N ALA A 4 -6.25 -2.35 -17.56
CA ALA A 4 -4.80 -2.35 -17.40
C ALA A 4 -4.42 -2.12 -15.93
N PRO A 5 -3.40 -2.81 -15.42
CA PRO A 5 -2.95 -2.55 -14.04
C PRO A 5 -2.37 -1.14 -13.92
N VAL A 6 -2.48 -0.60 -12.72
CA VAL A 6 -1.81 0.65 -12.38
C VAL A 6 -0.39 0.31 -11.92
N VAL A 7 0.61 0.82 -12.63
CA VAL A 7 2.02 0.58 -12.32
C VAL A 7 2.69 1.90 -12.02
N ARG A 8 3.36 2.00 -10.87
CA ARG A 8 4.10 3.20 -10.46
C ARG A 8 5.45 2.81 -9.90
N THR A 9 6.45 3.63 -10.15
CA THR A 9 7.82 3.38 -9.73
C THR A 9 8.37 4.61 -9.05
N VAL A 10 9.06 4.42 -7.92
CA VAL A 10 9.79 5.48 -7.22
C VAL A 10 11.13 4.94 -6.75
N ASP A 11 12.10 5.83 -6.59
CA ASP A 11 13.40 5.51 -6.02
C ASP A 11 13.50 6.17 -4.64
N VAL A 12 14.04 5.41 -3.67
CA VAL A 12 14.27 5.90 -2.31
C VAL A 12 15.73 5.70 -1.93
N LYS A 13 16.21 6.50 -0.97
CA LYS A 13 17.61 6.45 -0.52
C LYS A 13 17.92 5.24 0.34
N ALA A 14 16.92 4.70 1.03
CA ALA A 14 17.10 3.56 1.94
C ALA A 14 17.45 2.29 1.16
N SER A 15 18.22 1.39 1.78
CA SER A 15 18.48 0.06 1.24
C SER A 15 17.19 -0.75 1.14
N PRO A 16 17.15 -1.82 0.31
CA PRO A 16 15.95 -2.65 0.23
C PRO A 16 15.43 -3.15 1.58
N PRO A 17 16.25 -3.70 2.49
CA PRO A 17 15.73 -4.10 3.81
C PRO A 17 15.13 -2.94 4.60
N ARG A 18 15.77 -1.78 4.56
CA ARG A 18 15.29 -0.59 5.28
C ARG A 18 14.02 -0.04 4.65
N ALA A 19 13.98 0.04 3.30
CA ALA A 19 12.80 0.50 2.58
C ALA A 19 11.60 -0.41 2.85
N PHE A 20 11.81 -1.72 2.82
CA PHE A 20 10.76 -2.69 3.13
C PHE A 20 10.23 -2.50 4.56
N GLU A 21 11.13 -2.36 5.53
CA GLU A 21 10.77 -2.13 6.92
C GLU A 21 9.96 -0.85 7.10
N LEU A 22 10.45 0.27 6.55
CA LEU A 22 9.77 1.55 6.68
C LEU A 22 8.41 1.55 5.98
N PHE A 23 8.32 0.92 4.80
CA PHE A 23 7.07 0.85 4.06
C PHE A 23 6.00 0.09 4.86
N THR A 24 6.37 -1.02 5.46
CA THR A 24 5.42 -1.91 6.15
C THR A 24 5.21 -1.52 7.61
N SER A 25 6.25 -1.54 8.43
CA SER A 25 6.10 -1.36 9.87
C SER A 25 5.84 0.09 10.28
N ARG A 26 6.05 1.04 9.37
CA ARG A 26 5.83 2.47 9.62
C ARG A 26 4.76 3.07 8.72
N MET A 27 3.88 2.24 8.17
CA MET A 27 2.87 2.74 7.21
C MET A 27 1.98 3.82 7.82
N GLY A 28 1.65 3.72 9.08
CA GLY A 28 0.87 4.75 9.78
C GLY A 28 1.57 6.09 9.92
N ARG A 29 2.89 6.12 9.76
CA ARG A 29 3.69 7.34 9.87
C ARG A 29 3.74 8.14 8.57
N TRP A 30 3.66 7.47 7.41
CA TRP A 30 3.76 8.15 6.13
C TRP A 30 2.42 8.21 5.36
N TRP A 31 1.45 7.40 5.72
CA TRP A 31 0.12 7.45 5.11
C TRP A 31 -0.63 8.66 5.69
N PRO A 32 -1.13 9.59 4.86
CA PRO A 32 -1.71 10.82 5.38
C PRO A 32 -3.01 10.60 6.14
N VAL A 33 -3.18 11.37 7.20
CA VAL A 33 -4.43 11.42 7.93
C VAL A 33 -5.53 11.97 7.03
N GLY A 34 -6.71 11.35 7.08
CA GLY A 34 -7.85 11.77 6.27
C GLY A 34 -7.91 11.10 4.90
N LYS A 35 -6.93 10.26 4.55
CA LYS A 35 -6.89 9.53 3.29
C LYS A 35 -7.10 8.03 3.52
N THR A 36 -7.95 7.68 4.48
CA THR A 36 -8.23 6.30 4.87
C THR A 36 -9.74 6.07 4.94
N PRO A 37 -10.19 4.81 4.86
CA PRO A 37 -11.62 4.50 4.95
C PRO A 37 -12.23 4.64 6.34
N GLY A 38 -11.41 4.70 7.40
CA GLY A 38 -11.91 4.81 8.77
C GLY A 38 -12.63 6.14 9.02
N ARG A 39 -13.58 6.12 9.95
CA ARG A 39 -14.39 7.30 10.28
C ARG A 39 -13.58 8.40 10.96
N ASN A 40 -12.61 8.00 11.79
CA ASN A 40 -11.76 8.92 12.54
C ASN A 40 -10.36 8.93 11.96
N PRO A 41 -9.56 9.99 12.22
CA PRO A 41 -8.17 9.99 11.83
C PRO A 41 -7.45 8.77 12.39
N HIS A 42 -6.61 8.14 11.60
CA HIS A 42 -5.89 6.96 12.05
C HIS A 42 -4.74 7.36 13.00
N ASP A 43 -4.52 6.51 14.00
CA ASP A 43 -3.35 6.59 14.86
C ASP A 43 -2.23 5.70 14.30
N ASP A 44 -2.59 4.59 13.67
CA ASP A 44 -1.65 3.70 13.02
C ASP A 44 -2.28 2.98 11.83
N VAL A 45 -1.44 2.55 10.89
CA VAL A 45 -1.80 1.62 9.82
C VAL A 45 -0.89 0.41 9.97
N VAL A 46 -1.47 -0.76 10.13
CA VAL A 46 -0.74 -1.97 10.46
C VAL A 46 -0.75 -2.95 9.29
N VAL A 47 0.44 -3.41 8.94
CA VAL A 47 0.64 -4.54 8.01
C VAL A 47 1.24 -5.65 8.86
N GLU A 48 0.46 -6.67 9.16
CA GLU A 48 0.97 -7.78 9.98
C GLU A 48 2.06 -8.53 9.20
N PRO A 49 3.22 -8.82 9.82
CA PRO A 49 4.43 -9.22 9.09
C PRO A 49 4.49 -10.72 8.78
N PHE A 50 3.45 -11.25 8.13
CA PHE A 50 3.40 -12.65 7.72
C PHE A 50 2.29 -12.87 6.68
N ALA A 51 2.44 -13.89 5.86
CA ALA A 51 1.39 -14.28 4.91
C ALA A 51 0.14 -14.71 5.70
N GLY A 52 -1.02 -14.20 5.31
CA GLY A 52 -2.28 -14.40 6.03
C GLY A 52 -2.57 -13.33 7.07
N GLY A 53 -1.62 -12.42 7.32
CA GLY A 53 -1.81 -11.31 8.24
C GLY A 53 -2.82 -10.29 7.74
N ARG A 54 -3.27 -9.43 8.62
CA ARG A 54 -4.24 -8.37 8.28
C ARG A 54 -3.51 -7.09 7.86
N TRP A 55 -4.21 -6.30 7.07
CA TRP A 55 -3.82 -4.94 6.70
C TRP A 55 -4.97 -4.03 7.12
N PHE A 56 -4.74 -3.16 8.10
CA PHE A 56 -5.83 -2.38 8.69
C PHE A 56 -5.31 -1.09 9.31
N GLU A 57 -6.24 -0.17 9.58
CA GLU A 57 -5.94 1.03 10.36
C GLU A 57 -6.56 0.93 11.75
N ARG A 58 -5.98 1.67 12.69
CA ARG A 58 -6.50 1.78 14.06
C ARG A 58 -6.54 3.27 14.41
N ASP A 59 -7.66 3.72 14.96
CA ASP A 59 -7.77 5.10 15.42
C ASP A 59 -7.32 5.23 16.89
N ALA A 60 -7.34 6.48 17.41
CA ALA A 60 -6.87 6.75 18.77
C ALA A 60 -7.72 6.08 19.85
N GLU A 61 -8.94 5.69 19.54
CA GLU A 61 -9.83 4.97 20.45
C GLU A 61 -9.70 3.45 20.36
N GLY A 62 -8.82 2.97 19.47
CA GLY A 62 -8.58 1.55 19.26
C GLY A 62 -9.54 0.89 18.27
N VAL A 63 -10.38 1.67 17.58
CA VAL A 63 -11.30 1.13 16.57
C VAL A 63 -10.50 0.77 15.33
N GLU A 64 -10.67 -0.47 14.85
CA GLU A 64 -9.96 -0.98 13.69
C GLU A 64 -10.84 -0.99 12.46
N THR A 65 -10.27 -0.59 11.33
CA THR A 65 -10.94 -0.65 10.02
C THR A 65 -10.05 -1.44 9.10
N GLN A 66 -10.52 -2.60 8.65
CA GLN A 66 -9.73 -3.48 7.78
C GLN A 66 -9.67 -2.92 6.37
N TRP A 67 -8.49 -3.03 5.74
CA TRP A 67 -8.28 -2.66 4.33
C TRP A 67 -8.10 -3.89 3.45
N GLY A 68 -7.49 -4.94 4.00
CA GLY A 68 -7.17 -6.12 3.25
C GLY A 68 -6.33 -7.09 4.05
N GLN A 69 -5.47 -7.82 3.36
CA GLN A 69 -4.63 -8.83 4.00
C GLN A 69 -3.28 -8.95 3.30
N VAL A 70 -2.33 -9.58 3.97
CA VAL A 70 -1.03 -9.89 3.39
C VAL A 70 -1.13 -11.23 2.69
N LEU A 71 -0.89 -11.26 1.39
CA LEU A 71 -0.94 -12.48 0.60
C LEU A 71 0.42 -13.15 0.53
N SER A 72 1.50 -12.35 0.44
CA SER A 72 2.87 -12.88 0.45
C SER A 72 3.79 -11.89 1.16
N TRP A 73 4.67 -12.41 2.00
CA TRP A 73 5.61 -11.62 2.80
C TRP A 73 7.03 -12.13 2.51
N GLU A 74 7.76 -11.39 1.68
CA GLU A 74 9.07 -11.83 1.17
C GLU A 74 10.12 -10.73 1.29
N PRO A 75 10.48 -10.34 2.54
CA PRO A 75 11.50 -9.30 2.72
C PRO A 75 12.87 -9.82 2.23
N PRO A 76 13.72 -8.97 1.72
CA PRO A 76 13.50 -7.53 1.54
C PRO A 76 12.94 -7.17 0.17
N GLY A 77 12.61 -8.12 -0.69
CA GLY A 77 12.41 -7.87 -2.10
C GLY A 77 10.97 -7.74 -2.58
N ARG A 78 10.02 -8.34 -1.88
CA ARG A 78 8.66 -8.41 -2.42
C ARG A 78 7.60 -8.46 -1.32
N LEU A 79 6.52 -7.73 -1.56
CA LEU A 79 5.33 -7.73 -0.72
C LEU A 79 4.11 -7.84 -1.64
N LEU A 80 3.21 -8.75 -1.35
CA LEU A 80 1.94 -8.86 -2.08
C LEU A 80 0.80 -8.65 -1.10
N LEU A 81 0.03 -7.59 -1.33
CA LEU A 81 -1.12 -7.24 -0.49
C LEU A 81 -2.41 -7.55 -1.24
N GLY A 82 -3.41 -8.03 -0.51
CA GLY A 82 -4.78 -8.11 -0.99
C GLY A 82 -5.52 -6.83 -0.62
N TRP A 83 -6.01 -6.12 -1.62
CA TRP A 83 -6.78 -4.89 -1.43
C TRP A 83 -8.26 -5.27 -1.43
N GLN A 84 -8.92 -5.04 -0.30
CA GLN A 84 -10.32 -5.44 -0.11
C GLN A 84 -11.24 -4.26 0.19
N LEU A 85 -10.87 -3.08 -0.30
CA LEU A 85 -11.77 -1.92 -0.28
C LEU A 85 -12.53 -1.89 -1.60
N ASN A 86 -13.84 -1.71 -1.51
CA ASN A 86 -14.69 -1.64 -2.69
C ASN A 86 -14.67 -0.23 -3.31
N SER A 87 -15.52 -0.01 -4.32
CA SER A 87 -15.58 1.28 -5.04
C SER A 87 -16.07 2.44 -4.16
N ARG A 88 -16.57 2.15 -2.96
CA ARG A 88 -16.98 3.14 -1.96
C ARG A 88 -15.99 3.25 -0.82
N TRP A 89 -14.79 2.67 -0.99
CA TRP A 89 -13.71 2.68 0.00
C TRP A 89 -14.12 2.00 1.32
N THR A 90 -14.98 0.98 1.23
CA THR A 90 -15.44 0.20 2.36
C THR A 90 -14.91 -1.22 2.25
N TYR A 91 -14.49 -1.79 3.38
CA TYR A 91 -13.99 -3.16 3.41
C TYR A 91 -15.08 -4.13 2.97
N ASP A 92 -14.73 -5.00 2.03
CA ASP A 92 -15.61 -6.05 1.50
C ASP A 92 -14.82 -7.35 1.45
N PRO A 93 -15.10 -8.32 2.33
CA PRO A 93 -14.35 -9.57 2.39
C PRO A 93 -14.50 -10.44 1.13
N ASP A 94 -15.53 -10.18 0.33
CA ASP A 94 -15.78 -10.95 -0.90
C ASP A 94 -15.07 -10.37 -2.13
N LEU A 95 -14.46 -9.20 -1.99
CA LEU A 95 -13.74 -8.54 -3.06
C LEU A 95 -12.26 -8.48 -2.73
N MET A 96 -11.43 -8.84 -3.69
CA MET A 96 -9.98 -8.73 -3.53
C MET A 96 -9.34 -8.40 -4.86
N THR A 97 -8.52 -7.34 -4.86
CA THR A 97 -7.56 -7.08 -5.93
C THR A 97 -6.17 -7.17 -5.32
N GLU A 98 -5.14 -7.18 -6.16
CA GLU A 98 -3.77 -7.39 -5.67
C GLU A 98 -2.91 -6.15 -5.88
N VAL A 99 -2.11 -5.84 -4.86
CA VAL A 99 -1.10 -4.80 -4.90
C VAL A 99 0.25 -5.44 -4.63
N GLU A 100 1.09 -5.49 -5.66
CA GLU A 100 2.44 -6.03 -5.54
C GLU A 100 3.45 -4.91 -5.48
N ILE A 101 4.34 -4.97 -4.48
CA ILE A 101 5.44 -4.01 -4.36
C ILE A 101 6.76 -4.79 -4.37
N THR A 102 7.66 -4.42 -5.29
CA THR A 102 9.00 -4.98 -5.34
C THR A 102 10.02 -3.91 -4.95
N PHE A 103 11.11 -4.36 -4.32
CA PHE A 103 12.15 -3.50 -3.76
C PHE A 103 13.49 -3.99 -4.33
N ALA A 104 13.99 -3.32 -5.36
CA ALA A 104 15.21 -3.73 -6.05
C ALA A 104 16.36 -2.78 -5.73
N PRO A 105 17.57 -3.28 -5.45
CA PRO A 105 18.70 -2.40 -5.17
C PRO A 105 19.11 -1.61 -6.40
N LEU A 106 19.50 -0.36 -6.19
CA LEU A 106 20.08 0.49 -7.23
C LEU A 106 21.60 0.42 -7.16
N ASP A 107 22.28 0.47 -8.30
CA ASP A 107 23.75 0.42 -8.37
C ASP A 107 24.39 1.55 -7.57
N ARG A 108 23.74 2.73 -7.55
CA ARG A 108 24.22 3.92 -6.82
C ARG A 108 23.88 3.90 -5.34
N GLY A 109 23.30 2.78 -4.84
CA GLY A 109 22.73 2.72 -3.50
C GLY A 109 21.26 3.16 -3.50
N GLY A 110 20.53 2.72 -2.52
CA GLY A 110 19.08 2.96 -2.46
C GLY A 110 18.29 1.84 -3.11
N THR A 111 17.00 2.09 -3.31
CA THR A 111 16.04 1.08 -3.75
C THR A 111 15.11 1.65 -4.80
N ARG A 112 14.86 0.88 -5.84
CA ARG A 112 13.76 1.14 -6.76
C ARG A 112 12.57 0.33 -6.33
N MET A 113 11.48 1.02 -6.05
CA MET A 113 10.21 0.38 -5.70
C MET A 113 9.29 0.42 -6.90
N ARG A 114 8.73 -0.73 -7.24
CA ARG A 114 7.71 -0.83 -8.29
C ARG A 114 6.44 -1.35 -7.64
N LEU A 115 5.35 -0.60 -7.78
CA LEU A 115 4.04 -0.98 -7.29
C LEU A 115 3.13 -1.27 -8.47
N GLU A 116 2.44 -2.41 -8.42
CA GLU A 116 1.43 -2.77 -9.41
C GLU A 116 0.14 -3.13 -8.70
N HIS A 117 -0.92 -2.36 -8.98
CA HIS A 117 -2.27 -2.67 -8.52
C HIS A 117 -3.02 -3.27 -9.70
N ARG A 118 -3.39 -4.52 -9.61
CA ARG A 118 -3.92 -5.31 -10.74
C ARG A 118 -5.27 -5.93 -10.41
N GLN A 119 -5.89 -6.56 -11.40
CA GLN A 119 -7.20 -7.20 -11.31
C GLN A 119 -8.32 -6.19 -11.05
N LEU A 120 -8.14 -4.97 -11.56
CA LEU A 120 -9.08 -3.87 -11.34
C LEU A 120 -10.44 -4.12 -12.00
N GLU A 121 -10.51 -5.01 -12.99
CA GLU A 121 -11.77 -5.44 -13.59
C GLU A 121 -12.72 -6.07 -12.57
N ARG A 122 -12.19 -6.52 -11.43
CA ARG A 122 -13.01 -7.10 -10.35
C ARG A 122 -13.94 -6.09 -9.68
N PHE A 123 -13.70 -4.79 -9.90
CA PHE A 123 -14.61 -3.74 -9.42
C PHE A 123 -15.89 -3.64 -10.26
N GLY A 124 -15.99 -4.42 -11.33
CA GLY A 124 -17.21 -4.46 -12.15
C GLY A 124 -17.48 -3.15 -12.86
N ALA A 125 -18.70 -2.65 -12.75
CA ALA A 125 -19.13 -1.41 -13.43
C ALA A 125 -18.32 -0.19 -13.01
N ASP A 126 -17.73 -0.20 -11.81
CA ASP A 126 -16.94 0.91 -11.29
C ASP A 126 -15.45 0.80 -11.61
N ALA A 127 -15.02 -0.22 -12.37
CA ALA A 127 -13.60 -0.53 -12.57
C ALA A 127 -12.80 0.63 -13.14
N GLU A 128 -13.33 1.33 -14.15
CA GLU A 128 -12.61 2.47 -14.74
C GLU A 128 -12.47 3.63 -13.75
N ARG A 129 -13.52 3.91 -12.99
CA ARG A 129 -13.50 4.97 -11.99
C ARG A 129 -12.50 4.67 -10.88
N VAL A 130 -12.47 3.41 -10.41
CA VAL A 130 -11.53 2.99 -9.37
C VAL A 130 -10.09 3.02 -9.92
N ALA A 131 -9.89 2.54 -11.17
CA ALA A 131 -8.57 2.58 -11.80
C ALA A 131 -8.03 4.01 -11.86
N ASP A 132 -8.87 4.99 -12.23
CA ASP A 132 -8.47 6.40 -12.24
C ASP A 132 -8.12 6.89 -10.83
N ALA A 133 -8.92 6.53 -9.84
CA ALA A 133 -8.70 6.95 -8.46
C ALA A 133 -7.39 6.39 -7.89
N VAL A 134 -7.12 5.10 -8.07
CA VAL A 134 -5.87 4.51 -7.57
C VAL A 134 -4.68 4.92 -8.43
N GLY A 135 -4.90 5.18 -9.72
CA GLY A 135 -3.87 5.68 -10.63
C GLY A 135 -3.35 7.06 -10.23
N SER A 136 -4.18 7.88 -9.60
CA SER A 136 -3.79 9.17 -9.02
C SER A 136 -3.33 9.04 -7.57
N GLY A 137 -3.96 8.14 -6.82
CA GLY A 137 -3.68 7.95 -5.39
C GLY A 137 -2.31 7.34 -5.13
N TRP A 138 -1.94 6.29 -5.85
CA TRP A 138 -0.67 5.63 -5.60
C TRP A 138 0.56 6.52 -5.79
N PRO A 139 0.67 7.34 -6.87
CA PRO A 139 1.79 8.27 -6.96
C PRO A 139 1.88 9.23 -5.78
N ALA A 140 0.74 9.73 -5.32
CA ALA A 140 0.70 10.62 -4.15
C ALA A 140 1.18 9.90 -2.89
N ARG A 141 0.69 8.68 -2.64
CA ARG A 141 1.11 7.89 -1.47
C ARG A 141 2.59 7.52 -1.53
N LEU A 142 3.08 7.11 -2.70
CA LEU A 142 4.49 6.79 -2.87
C LEU A 142 5.37 8.03 -2.70
N GLY A 143 4.92 9.21 -3.18
CA GLY A 143 5.63 10.47 -2.94
C GLY A 143 5.74 10.80 -1.46
N GLU A 144 4.69 10.53 -0.70
CA GLU A 144 4.70 10.74 0.75
C GLU A 144 5.66 9.76 1.44
N PHE A 145 5.73 8.52 0.94
CA PHE A 145 6.71 7.56 1.44
C PHE A 145 8.14 8.01 1.16
N VAL A 146 8.43 8.49 -0.06
CA VAL A 146 9.76 9.01 -0.41
C VAL A 146 10.16 10.14 0.55
N ALA A 147 9.24 11.09 0.78
CA ALA A 147 9.49 12.20 1.71
C ALA A 147 9.76 11.70 3.14
N TYR A 148 9.01 10.70 3.57
CA TYR A 148 9.20 10.11 4.90
C TYR A 148 10.58 9.45 5.01
N VAL A 149 10.99 8.67 4.02
CA VAL A 149 12.31 8.03 4.01
C VAL A 149 13.42 9.08 4.13
N ASP A 150 13.27 10.21 3.45
CA ASP A 150 14.27 11.27 3.47
C ASP A 150 14.45 11.89 4.86
N THR A 151 13.47 11.72 5.77
CA THR A 151 13.57 12.22 7.15
C THR A 151 14.14 11.20 8.12
N GLN A 152 14.37 9.96 7.69
CA GLN A 152 14.82 8.89 8.55
C GLN A 152 16.34 8.75 8.53
N PRO A 153 16.95 8.31 9.65
CA PRO A 153 18.38 8.01 9.64
C PRO A 153 18.70 6.87 8.69
N ALA A 154 19.89 6.91 8.14
CA ALA A 154 20.37 5.88 7.22
C ALA A 154 20.47 4.51 7.91
#